data_003d12d454a63f9fcdc64d925c03b472
#
_entry.id   003d12d454a63f9fcdc64d925c03b472
#
_cell.length_a   1.000
_cell.length_b   1.000
_cell.length_c   1.000
_cell.angle_alpha   90.00
_cell.angle_beta   90.00
_cell.angle_gamma   90.00
#
_symmetry.space_group_name_H-M   'P 1'
#
loop_
_entity.id
_entity.type
_entity.pdbx_description
1 polymer ?
#
loop_
_entity_poly.entity_id
_entity_poly.type
_entity_poly.pdbx_seq_one_letter_code
_entity_poly.pdbx_strand_id
1 'polypeptide(L)'
;MRADTPSALTRASRTTLRMGSRGSPLALAQSREVTAALEAAHPGLRVDLTVIRTSGDRIQDVPLAKVGGKGLFVKEIEEALLQGRIEVAVHSMKDLPALLPPGLTLGAITAREEGGDVLVAREARSLEDLPPGARVGTSSLRRQAQLLHRRPDLRVLPLRGNVDTRLRRLTEGTLDAIVVAAAGLKRLGIDRKSTRLNSSHIQKSRMPSSA
;
A
#
# COMPACT_ATOMS: atom_id res chain seq x y z
N MET A 1 55.42 14.42 14.73
CA MET A 1 54.03 14.76 14.53
C MET A 1 53.27 13.48 14.17
N ARG A 2 52.62 12.85 15.15
CA ARG A 2 51.80 11.64 14.90
C ARG A 2 50.39 12.12 14.65
N ALA A 3 49.84 11.75 13.51
CA ALA A 3 48.45 12.04 13.17
C ALA A 3 47.53 11.14 14.01
N ASP A 4 46.73 11.75 14.86
CA ASP A 4 45.67 11.07 15.62
C ASP A 4 44.58 10.59 14.60
N THR A 5 44.49 9.28 14.48
CA THR A 5 43.37 8.63 13.79
C THR A 5 42.13 8.77 14.68
N PRO A 6 41.01 9.31 14.19
CA PRO A 6 39.81 9.41 15.02
C PRO A 6 39.32 8.01 15.39
N SER A 7 39.23 7.78 16.68
CA SER A 7 38.66 6.59 17.30
C SER A 7 37.31 6.26 16.67
N ALA A 8 37.17 5.03 16.17
CA ALA A 8 35.90 4.45 15.79
C ALA A 8 34.96 4.48 17.02
N LEU A 9 34.01 5.41 17.00
CA LEU A 9 32.92 5.47 17.95
C LEU A 9 32.24 4.10 17.95
N THR A 10 32.44 3.36 19.00
CA THR A 10 31.77 2.10 19.33
C THR A 10 30.26 2.42 19.31
N ARG A 11 29.60 2.08 18.19
CA ARG A 11 28.15 2.19 18.06
C ARG A 11 27.58 1.19 19.07
N ALA A 12 27.14 1.68 20.22
CA ALA A 12 26.40 0.87 21.18
C ALA A 12 25.32 0.14 20.36
N SER A 13 25.36 -1.18 20.38
CA SER A 13 24.43 -2.02 19.62
C SER A 13 23.03 -1.71 20.14
N ARG A 14 22.27 -0.89 19.41
CA ARG A 14 20.87 -0.64 19.74
C ARG A 14 20.16 -1.97 19.61
N THR A 15 19.63 -2.46 20.71
CA THR A 15 18.88 -3.73 20.76
C THR A 15 17.43 -3.55 20.30
N THR A 16 16.95 -2.31 20.22
CA THR A 16 15.56 -2.00 19.86
C THR A 16 15.49 -0.88 18.82
N LEU A 17 14.69 -1.08 17.77
CA LEU A 17 14.35 -0.12 16.72
C LEU A 17 12.85 0.18 16.78
N ARG A 18 12.48 1.44 16.92
CA ARG A 18 11.07 1.87 16.93
C ARG A 18 10.58 2.14 15.52
N MET A 19 9.66 1.30 15.04
CA MET A 19 9.10 1.39 13.71
C MET A 19 7.65 1.91 13.74
N GLY A 20 7.33 2.90 12.92
CA GLY A 20 5.97 3.39 12.73
C GLY A 20 5.26 2.75 11.53
N SER A 21 3.97 2.51 11.67
CA SER A 21 3.11 2.01 10.59
C SER A 21 1.72 2.60 10.66
N ARG A 22 1.04 2.69 9.51
CA ARG A 22 -0.42 2.89 9.49
C ARG A 22 -1.13 1.65 10.04
N GLY A 23 -2.35 1.83 10.52
CA GLY A 23 -3.18 0.76 11.08
C GLY A 23 -3.89 -0.12 10.04
N SER A 24 -3.77 0.13 8.73
CA SER A 24 -4.43 -0.71 7.74
C SER A 24 -3.78 -2.11 7.67
N PRO A 25 -4.59 -3.17 7.42
CA PRO A 25 -4.05 -4.54 7.34
C PRO A 25 -2.86 -4.66 6.38
N LEU A 26 -2.92 -3.98 5.22
CA LEU A 26 -1.83 -3.99 4.24
C LEU A 26 -0.58 -3.27 4.76
N ALA A 27 -0.71 -2.12 5.41
CA ALA A 27 0.44 -1.42 5.98
C ALA A 27 1.10 -2.24 7.08
N LEU A 28 0.31 -2.88 7.94
CA LEU A 28 0.83 -3.78 8.97
C LEU A 28 1.53 -5.00 8.39
N ALA A 29 0.99 -5.61 7.32
CA ALA A 29 1.64 -6.71 6.62
C ALA A 29 3.02 -6.29 6.08
N GLN A 30 3.09 -5.13 5.39
CA GLN A 30 4.35 -4.60 4.88
C GLN A 30 5.37 -4.30 6.00
N SER A 31 4.91 -3.71 7.10
CA SER A 31 5.78 -3.42 8.25
C SER A 31 6.32 -4.70 8.89
N ARG A 32 5.49 -5.74 9.02
CA ARG A 32 5.92 -7.04 9.54
C ARG A 32 6.93 -7.74 8.63
N GLU A 33 6.78 -7.65 7.31
CA GLU A 33 7.77 -8.16 6.35
C GLU A 33 9.14 -7.50 6.58
N VAL A 34 9.17 -6.17 6.75
CA VAL A 34 10.41 -5.42 6.99
C VAL A 34 10.97 -5.73 8.39
N THR A 35 10.12 -5.81 9.42
CA THR A 35 10.53 -6.23 10.77
C THR A 35 11.24 -7.56 10.73
N ALA A 36 10.62 -8.58 10.14
CA ALA A 36 11.22 -9.91 10.05
C ALA A 36 12.56 -9.92 9.31
N ALA A 37 12.67 -9.14 8.21
CA ALA A 37 13.91 -9.02 7.46
C ALA A 37 15.02 -8.34 8.27
N LEU A 38 14.70 -7.28 9.04
CA LEU A 38 15.66 -6.57 9.88
C LEU A 38 16.15 -7.46 11.04
N GLU A 39 15.25 -8.14 11.73
CA GLU A 39 15.59 -9.01 12.85
C GLU A 39 16.39 -10.23 12.40
N ALA A 40 16.10 -10.78 11.21
CA ALA A 40 16.87 -11.87 10.60
C ALA A 40 18.30 -11.43 10.20
N ALA A 41 18.44 -10.19 9.67
CA ALA A 41 19.72 -9.65 9.25
C ALA A 41 20.60 -9.18 10.42
N HIS A 42 19.99 -8.89 11.57
CA HIS A 42 20.67 -8.32 12.73
C HIS A 42 20.30 -9.09 14.01
N PRO A 43 20.95 -10.24 14.30
CA PRO A 43 20.70 -11.01 15.51
C PRO A 43 20.81 -10.12 16.77
N GLY A 44 19.80 -10.19 17.64
CA GLY A 44 19.71 -9.35 18.84
C GLY A 44 19.00 -8.01 18.65
N LEU A 45 18.66 -7.64 17.41
CA LEU A 45 17.77 -6.50 17.15
C LEU A 45 16.33 -6.91 17.41
N ARG A 46 15.59 -6.08 18.13
CA ARG A 46 14.13 -6.14 18.28
C ARG A 46 13.50 -4.93 17.60
N VAL A 47 12.43 -5.13 16.87
CA VAL A 47 11.67 -4.04 16.26
C VAL A 47 10.35 -3.85 17.00
N ASP A 48 10.18 -2.68 17.62
CA ASP A 48 8.94 -2.28 18.28
C ASP A 48 8.05 -1.52 17.28
N LEU A 49 6.93 -2.15 16.88
CA LEU A 49 5.99 -1.60 15.91
C LEU A 49 4.92 -0.74 16.58
N THR A 50 4.89 0.55 16.25
CA THR A 50 3.90 1.53 16.71
C THR A 50 2.91 1.86 15.61
N VAL A 51 1.60 1.69 15.89
CA VAL A 51 0.53 2.07 14.95
C VAL A 51 0.19 3.55 15.09
N ILE A 52 0.31 4.29 14.00
CA ILE A 52 0.00 5.72 13.91
C ILE A 52 -1.25 5.90 13.04
N ARG A 53 -2.28 6.52 13.60
CA ARG A 53 -3.51 6.84 12.88
C ARG A 53 -3.31 8.10 12.05
N THR A 54 -3.54 8.01 10.74
CA THR A 54 -3.39 9.13 9.82
C THR A 54 -4.73 9.79 9.51
N SER A 55 -4.70 11.06 9.11
CA SER A 55 -5.88 11.80 8.66
C SER A 55 -6.54 11.12 7.45
N GLY A 56 -5.74 10.54 6.55
CA GLY A 56 -6.25 9.78 5.41
C GLY A 56 -7.01 8.50 5.79
N ASP A 57 -6.71 7.90 6.94
CA ASP A 57 -7.46 6.75 7.47
C ASP A 57 -8.82 7.15 8.07
N ARG A 58 -8.96 8.40 8.53
CA ARG A 58 -10.20 8.95 9.11
C ARG A 58 -11.17 9.45 8.05
N ILE A 59 -10.67 10.07 6.98
CA ILE A 59 -11.49 10.70 5.94
C ILE A 59 -11.78 9.68 4.85
N GLN A 60 -12.91 8.98 4.94
CA GLN A 60 -13.31 7.96 3.95
C GLN A 60 -14.35 8.45 2.93
N ASP A 61 -15.12 9.49 3.28
CA ASP A 61 -16.34 9.88 2.56
C ASP A 61 -16.14 11.00 1.52
N VAL A 62 -14.98 11.67 1.50
CA VAL A 62 -14.71 12.78 0.58
C VAL A 62 -13.68 12.39 -0.49
N PRO A 63 -13.90 12.66 -1.80
CA PRO A 63 -12.93 12.37 -2.86
C PRO A 63 -11.56 12.99 -2.56
N LEU A 64 -10.45 12.23 -2.73
CA LEU A 64 -9.09 12.72 -2.47
C LEU A 64 -8.75 14.00 -3.23
N ALA A 65 -9.28 14.15 -4.45
CA ALA A 65 -9.13 15.36 -5.24
C ALA A 65 -9.75 16.62 -4.60
N LYS A 66 -10.76 16.44 -3.73
CA LYS A 66 -11.43 17.55 -3.00
C LYS A 66 -10.80 17.84 -1.64
N VAL A 67 -10.10 16.89 -1.05
CA VAL A 67 -9.48 17.06 0.28
C VAL A 67 -8.15 17.81 0.19
N GLY A 68 -7.60 18.00 -1.02
CA GLY A 68 -6.54 18.97 -1.33
C GLY A 68 -5.22 18.78 -0.56
N GLY A 69 -4.93 17.61 -0.01
CA GLY A 69 -3.75 17.42 0.84
C GLY A 69 -2.74 16.43 0.24
N LYS A 70 -1.57 16.93 -0.17
CA LYS A 70 -0.38 16.08 -0.30
C LYS A 70 -0.07 15.52 1.09
N GLY A 71 0.13 14.20 1.21
CA GLY A 71 0.61 13.62 2.47
C GLY A 71 -0.46 13.14 3.47
N LEU A 72 -1.74 13.03 3.09
CA LEU A 72 -2.82 12.58 3.99
C LEU A 72 -2.55 11.24 4.72
N PHE A 73 -1.68 10.41 4.17
CA PHE A 73 -1.32 9.10 4.73
C PHE A 73 0.06 9.05 5.34
N VAL A 74 0.83 10.15 5.26
CA VAL A 74 2.24 10.18 5.72
C VAL A 74 2.51 11.24 6.75
N LYS A 75 1.74 12.35 6.80
CA LYS A 75 2.02 13.53 7.63
C LYS A 75 2.26 13.18 9.11
N GLU A 76 1.36 12.45 9.74
CA GLU A 76 1.48 12.11 11.16
C GLU A 76 2.63 11.14 11.44
N ILE A 77 3.02 10.34 10.43
CA ILE A 77 4.19 9.46 10.51
C ILE A 77 5.48 10.27 10.35
N GLU A 78 5.52 11.21 9.40
CA GLU A 78 6.64 12.15 9.23
C GLU A 78 6.87 12.99 10.48
N GLU A 79 5.81 13.50 11.10
CA GLU A 79 5.87 14.19 12.39
C GLU A 79 6.42 13.30 13.50
N ALA A 80 6.03 12.04 13.57
CA ALA A 80 6.53 11.10 14.55
C ALA A 80 8.03 10.78 14.36
N LEU A 81 8.50 10.72 13.10
CA LEU A 81 9.92 10.58 12.77
C LEU A 81 10.70 11.82 13.19
N LEU A 82 10.25 13.01 12.80
CA LEU A 82 10.93 14.29 13.13
C LEU A 82 10.99 14.55 14.63
N GLN A 83 9.99 14.12 15.39
CA GLN A 83 9.96 14.21 16.85
C GLN A 83 10.75 13.09 17.55
N GLY A 84 11.35 12.16 16.82
CA GLY A 84 12.08 11.03 17.37
C GLY A 84 11.22 10.04 18.15
N ARG A 85 9.88 10.05 17.99
CA ARG A 85 8.98 9.06 18.60
C ARG A 85 9.15 7.67 17.96
N ILE A 86 9.44 7.64 16.67
CA ILE A 86 9.83 6.48 15.88
C ILE A 86 11.12 6.80 15.12
N GLU A 87 11.85 5.80 14.66
CA GLU A 87 13.13 5.94 13.98
C GLU A 87 13.06 5.54 12.52
N VAL A 88 12.10 4.70 12.18
CA VAL A 88 11.85 4.23 10.82
C VAL A 88 10.35 4.08 10.58
N ALA A 89 9.91 4.22 9.34
CA ALA A 89 8.55 3.94 8.91
C ALA A 89 8.55 3.19 7.58
N VAL A 90 7.52 2.34 7.38
CA VAL A 90 7.36 1.56 6.15
C VAL A 90 6.18 2.09 5.36
N HIS A 91 6.42 2.39 4.09
CA HIS A 91 5.41 2.88 3.16
C HIS A 91 5.46 2.15 1.81
N SER A 92 4.32 2.04 1.16
CA SER A 92 4.32 1.78 -0.28
C SER A 92 4.90 2.99 -1.00
N MET A 93 5.91 2.79 -1.86
CA MET A 93 6.61 3.89 -2.54
C MET A 93 5.67 4.84 -3.29
N LYS A 94 4.59 4.32 -3.87
CA LYS A 94 3.56 5.11 -4.59
C LYS A 94 2.78 6.08 -3.70
N ASP A 95 2.82 5.90 -2.38
CA ASP A 95 2.08 6.70 -1.41
C ASP A 95 2.97 7.80 -0.78
N LEU A 96 4.29 7.75 -1.03
CA LEU A 96 5.22 8.79 -0.60
C LEU A 96 5.16 10.01 -1.53
N PRO A 97 5.33 11.23 -0.98
CA PRO A 97 5.50 12.42 -1.79
C PRO A 97 6.85 12.38 -2.55
N ALA A 98 6.93 13.10 -3.68
CA ALA A 98 8.17 13.20 -4.45
C ALA A 98 9.31 13.90 -3.67
N LEU A 99 8.95 14.80 -2.76
CA LEU A 99 9.88 15.51 -1.89
C LEU A 99 9.52 15.16 -0.44
N LEU A 100 10.50 14.67 0.29
CA LEU A 100 10.38 14.42 1.72
C LEU A 100 10.65 15.72 2.51
N PRO A 101 10.06 15.88 3.69
CA PRO A 101 10.40 16.97 4.61
C PRO A 101 11.89 17.00 4.94
N PRO A 102 12.49 18.20 5.16
CA PRO A 102 13.85 18.30 5.69
C PRO A 102 14.03 17.47 6.96
N GLY A 103 15.14 16.76 7.06
CA GLY A 103 15.44 15.85 8.17
C GLY A 103 14.97 14.41 7.98
N LEU A 104 14.21 14.12 6.93
CA LEU A 104 13.83 12.76 6.57
C LEU A 104 14.50 12.31 5.28
N THR A 105 14.78 11.03 5.19
CA THR A 105 15.37 10.40 4.00
C THR A 105 14.77 9.05 3.71
N LEU A 106 14.89 8.61 2.48
CA LEU A 106 14.57 7.25 2.07
C LEU A 106 15.77 6.35 2.42
N GLY A 107 15.66 5.61 3.49
CA GLY A 107 16.75 4.77 4.01
C GLY A 107 16.98 3.49 3.21
N ALA A 108 15.92 2.88 2.67
CA ALA A 108 16.01 1.67 1.87
C ALA A 108 14.79 1.49 0.97
N ILE A 109 14.98 0.78 -0.14
CA ILE A 109 13.91 0.29 -1.01
C ILE A 109 14.05 -1.23 -1.03
N THR A 110 13.03 -1.93 -0.53
CA THR A 110 13.00 -3.40 -0.53
C THR A 110 12.76 -3.96 -1.93
N ALA A 111 12.96 -5.27 -2.09
CA ALA A 111 12.65 -5.94 -3.35
C ALA A 111 11.21 -5.64 -3.77
N ARG A 112 11.06 -5.27 -5.06
CA ARG A 112 9.75 -4.92 -5.62
C ARG A 112 8.88 -6.16 -5.76
N GLU A 113 7.68 -6.11 -5.23
CA GLU A 113 6.66 -7.12 -5.50
C GLU A 113 6.06 -6.93 -6.91
N GLU A 114 5.32 -7.93 -7.39
CA GLU A 114 4.68 -7.89 -8.71
C GLU A 114 3.87 -6.60 -8.92
N GLY A 115 4.20 -5.84 -9.99
CA GLY A 115 3.64 -4.51 -10.27
C GLY A 115 2.29 -4.53 -10.97
N GLY A 116 1.66 -5.70 -11.19
CA GLY A 116 0.41 -5.84 -11.93
C GLY A 116 -0.81 -5.35 -11.17
N ASP A 117 -1.85 -5.01 -11.94
CA ASP A 117 -3.20 -4.80 -11.43
C ASP A 117 -4.04 -6.08 -11.64
N VAL A 118 -4.99 -6.33 -10.75
CA VAL A 118 -5.90 -7.47 -10.78
C VAL A 118 -7.33 -6.97 -10.81
N LEU A 119 -8.12 -7.52 -11.73
CA LEU A 119 -9.57 -7.43 -11.71
C LEU A 119 -10.11 -8.47 -10.72
N VAL A 120 -10.87 -8.01 -9.75
CA VAL A 120 -11.65 -8.87 -8.85
C VAL A 120 -13.11 -8.63 -9.15
N ALA A 121 -13.82 -9.65 -9.62
CA ALA A 121 -15.22 -9.57 -10.01
C ALA A 121 -16.05 -10.61 -9.26
N ARG A 122 -17.37 -10.40 -9.19
CA ARG A 122 -18.29 -11.34 -8.56
C ARG A 122 -18.51 -12.58 -9.40
N GLU A 123 -18.69 -12.42 -10.70
CA GLU A 123 -19.08 -13.50 -11.62
C GLU A 123 -18.18 -13.59 -12.84
N ALA A 124 -17.64 -12.46 -13.32
CA ALA A 124 -16.77 -12.41 -14.49
C ALA A 124 -15.38 -12.97 -14.20
N ARG A 125 -14.80 -13.66 -15.17
CA ARG A 125 -13.43 -14.20 -15.10
C ARG A 125 -12.40 -13.28 -15.73
N SER A 126 -12.85 -12.40 -16.64
CA SER A 126 -12.00 -11.45 -17.34
C SER A 126 -12.70 -10.10 -17.47
N LEU A 127 -12.01 -9.11 -18.01
CA LEU A 127 -12.58 -7.80 -18.32
C LEU A 127 -13.63 -7.91 -19.46
N GLU A 128 -13.38 -8.82 -20.36
CA GLU A 128 -14.22 -9.11 -21.51
C GLU A 128 -15.55 -9.75 -21.11
N ASP A 129 -15.54 -10.57 -20.04
CA ASP A 129 -16.74 -11.27 -19.53
C ASP A 129 -17.68 -10.36 -18.74
N LEU A 130 -17.27 -9.15 -18.41
CA LEU A 130 -18.14 -8.21 -17.69
C LEU A 130 -19.34 -7.82 -18.59
N PRO A 131 -20.57 -7.80 -18.04
CA PRO A 131 -21.74 -7.39 -18.80
C PRO A 131 -21.62 -5.94 -19.28
N PRO A 132 -22.29 -5.56 -20.39
CA PRO A 132 -22.36 -4.18 -20.82
C PRO A 132 -22.86 -3.25 -19.70
N GLY A 133 -22.19 -2.11 -19.53
CA GLY A 133 -22.52 -1.15 -18.47
C GLY A 133 -22.14 -1.58 -17.05
N ALA A 134 -21.33 -2.64 -16.88
CA ALA A 134 -20.89 -3.11 -15.56
C ALA A 134 -20.21 -2.02 -14.75
N ARG A 135 -20.51 -2.01 -13.44
CA ARG A 135 -19.97 -1.03 -12.47
C ARG A 135 -18.61 -1.50 -11.97
N VAL A 136 -17.56 -0.82 -12.39
CA VAL A 136 -16.18 -1.15 -12.01
C VAL A 136 -15.61 -0.11 -11.07
N GLY A 137 -15.20 -0.54 -9.87
CA GLY A 137 -14.70 0.34 -8.82
C GLY A 137 -13.21 0.64 -8.94
N THR A 138 -12.84 1.91 -9.14
CA THR A 138 -11.48 2.43 -8.98
C THR A 138 -11.48 3.95 -8.82
N SER A 139 -10.55 4.48 -8.00
CA SER A 139 -10.27 5.94 -7.92
C SER A 139 -8.97 6.32 -8.63
N SER A 140 -8.31 5.37 -9.30
CA SER A 140 -7.08 5.63 -10.05
C SER A 140 -7.43 6.08 -11.46
N LEU A 141 -7.08 7.34 -11.83
CA LEU A 141 -7.30 7.88 -13.17
C LEU A 141 -6.58 7.05 -14.24
N ARG A 142 -5.38 6.55 -13.95
CA ARG A 142 -4.66 5.64 -14.84
C ARG A 142 -5.47 4.37 -15.15
N ARG A 143 -6.02 3.73 -14.11
CA ARG A 143 -6.83 2.52 -14.28
C ARG A 143 -8.13 2.83 -15.03
N GLN A 144 -8.78 3.93 -14.68
CA GLN A 144 -10.00 4.36 -15.36
C GLN A 144 -9.77 4.56 -16.86
N ALA A 145 -8.70 5.28 -17.25
CA ALA A 145 -8.36 5.50 -18.64
C ALA A 145 -8.13 4.17 -19.39
N GLN A 146 -7.38 3.24 -18.79
CA GLN A 146 -7.10 1.93 -19.39
C GLN A 146 -8.36 1.04 -19.52
N LEU A 147 -9.24 1.07 -18.51
CA LEU A 147 -10.52 0.35 -18.54
C LEU A 147 -11.41 0.87 -19.66
N LEU A 148 -11.64 2.19 -19.71
CA LEU A 148 -12.52 2.81 -20.68
C LEU A 148 -11.96 2.77 -22.10
N HIS A 149 -10.63 2.74 -22.26
CA HIS A 149 -10.02 2.51 -23.58
C HIS A 149 -10.35 1.10 -24.14
N ARG A 150 -10.35 0.08 -23.29
CA ARG A 150 -10.66 -1.31 -23.70
C ARG A 150 -12.16 -1.62 -23.74
N ARG A 151 -12.92 -1.04 -22.82
CA ARG A 151 -14.35 -1.27 -22.62
C ARG A 151 -15.04 0.09 -22.34
N PRO A 152 -15.35 0.87 -23.38
CA PRO A 152 -15.98 2.19 -23.26
C PRO A 152 -17.38 2.16 -22.65
N ASP A 153 -18.02 1.00 -22.67
CA ASP A 153 -19.36 0.75 -22.14
C ASP A 153 -19.41 0.65 -20.61
N LEU A 154 -18.24 0.47 -19.93
CA LEU A 154 -18.20 0.28 -18.48
C LEU A 154 -18.54 1.57 -17.72
N ARG A 155 -19.19 1.40 -16.58
CA ARG A 155 -19.44 2.48 -15.61
C ARG A 155 -18.35 2.45 -14.55
N VAL A 156 -17.33 3.28 -14.71
CA VAL A 156 -16.24 3.38 -13.70
C VAL A 156 -16.69 4.28 -12.55
N LEU A 157 -16.73 3.70 -11.35
CA LEU A 157 -17.18 4.37 -10.13
C LEU A 157 -16.01 4.60 -9.15
N PRO A 158 -16.02 5.74 -8.42
CA PRO A 158 -15.01 5.99 -7.40
C PRO A 158 -15.04 4.92 -6.31
N LEU A 159 -13.88 4.34 -5.99
CA LEU A 159 -13.72 3.33 -4.94
C LEU A 159 -12.59 3.71 -4.00
N ARG A 160 -12.92 4.00 -2.75
CA ARG A 160 -11.98 4.36 -1.67
C ARG A 160 -11.99 3.31 -0.56
N GLY A 161 -11.07 3.49 0.38
CA GLY A 161 -10.87 2.60 1.51
C GLY A 161 -9.69 1.66 1.32
N ASN A 162 -9.38 0.90 2.37
CA ASN A 162 -8.38 -0.16 2.35
C ASN A 162 -8.85 -1.33 1.48
N VAL A 163 -7.96 -2.29 1.22
CA VAL A 163 -8.27 -3.43 0.34
C VAL A 163 -9.48 -4.22 0.84
N ASP A 164 -9.55 -4.49 2.14
CA ASP A 164 -10.67 -5.16 2.81
C ASP A 164 -12.01 -4.42 2.61
N THR A 165 -12.03 -3.10 2.79
CA THR A 165 -13.22 -2.26 2.55
C THR A 165 -13.67 -2.32 1.08
N ARG A 166 -12.72 -2.33 0.14
CA ARG A 166 -13.03 -2.43 -1.29
C ARG A 166 -13.61 -3.78 -1.65
N LEU A 167 -13.06 -4.86 -1.11
CA LEU A 167 -13.58 -6.22 -1.30
C LEU A 167 -14.98 -6.37 -0.71
N ARG A 168 -15.22 -5.80 0.46
CA ARG A 168 -16.56 -5.80 1.07
C ARG A 168 -17.60 -5.11 0.17
N ARG A 169 -17.30 -3.95 -0.41
CA ARG A 169 -18.20 -3.27 -1.37
C ARG A 169 -18.51 -4.10 -2.61
N LEU A 170 -17.57 -4.93 -3.02
CA LEU A 170 -17.81 -5.90 -4.09
C LEU A 170 -18.79 -6.99 -3.63
N THR A 171 -18.61 -7.56 -2.44
CA THR A 171 -19.51 -8.59 -1.90
C THR A 171 -20.91 -8.07 -1.60
N GLU A 172 -21.06 -6.82 -1.21
CA GLU A 172 -22.35 -6.14 -1.00
C GLU A 172 -23.12 -5.87 -2.29
N GLY A 173 -22.54 -6.14 -3.47
CA GLY A 173 -23.20 -6.01 -4.76
C GLY A 173 -23.35 -4.56 -5.26
N THR A 174 -22.72 -3.59 -4.61
CA THR A 174 -22.72 -2.20 -5.08
C THR A 174 -21.86 -2.01 -6.34
N LEU A 175 -20.93 -2.93 -6.58
CA LEU A 175 -20.03 -3.01 -7.72
C LEU A 175 -20.06 -4.43 -8.31
N ASP A 176 -19.82 -4.54 -9.60
CA ASP A 176 -19.72 -5.82 -10.31
C ASP A 176 -18.26 -6.30 -10.36
N ALA A 177 -17.31 -5.35 -10.38
CA ALA A 177 -15.89 -5.62 -10.29
C ALA A 177 -15.13 -4.46 -9.63
N ILE A 178 -13.90 -4.73 -9.18
CA ILE A 178 -12.94 -3.73 -8.70
C ILE A 178 -11.56 -4.01 -9.28
N VAL A 179 -10.73 -2.96 -9.40
CA VAL A 179 -9.32 -3.11 -9.80
C VAL A 179 -8.40 -2.71 -8.65
N VAL A 180 -7.55 -3.64 -8.23
CA VAL A 180 -6.60 -3.48 -7.13
C VAL A 180 -5.19 -3.92 -7.54
N ALA A 181 -4.17 -3.50 -6.80
CA ALA A 181 -2.81 -3.95 -7.05
C ALA A 181 -2.63 -5.42 -6.60
N ALA A 182 -2.06 -6.26 -7.45
CA ALA A 182 -1.77 -7.67 -7.16
C ALA A 182 -0.94 -7.84 -5.88
N ALA A 183 0.10 -7.02 -5.71
CA ALA A 183 0.95 -6.99 -4.53
C ALA A 183 0.17 -6.82 -3.21
N GLY A 184 -0.93 -6.02 -3.23
CA GLY A 184 -1.76 -5.82 -2.06
C GLY A 184 -2.53 -7.07 -1.65
N LEU A 185 -3.11 -7.79 -2.62
CA LEU A 185 -3.80 -9.06 -2.37
C LEU A 185 -2.84 -10.14 -1.90
N LYS A 186 -1.68 -10.26 -2.54
CA LYS A 186 -0.64 -11.24 -2.20
C LYS A 186 -0.17 -11.07 -0.75
N ARG A 187 0.14 -9.82 -0.33
CA ARG A 187 0.57 -9.53 1.04
C ARG A 187 -0.48 -9.81 2.10
N LEU A 188 -1.74 -9.72 1.73
CA LEU A 188 -2.86 -10.06 2.61
C LEU A 188 -3.23 -11.55 2.57
N GLY A 189 -2.56 -12.36 1.75
CA GLY A 189 -2.86 -13.78 1.58
C GLY A 189 -4.23 -14.06 0.95
N ILE A 190 -4.77 -13.07 0.24
CA ILE A 190 -6.11 -13.16 -0.38
C ILE A 190 -6.05 -13.82 -1.74
N ASP A 191 -4.91 -13.76 -2.42
CA ASP A 191 -4.67 -14.32 -3.75
C ASP A 191 -4.84 -15.84 -3.83
N ARG A 192 -4.63 -16.56 -2.73
CA ARG A 192 -4.74 -18.03 -2.62
C ARG A 192 -6.05 -18.54 -2.05
N LYS A 193 -6.87 -17.68 -1.43
CA LYS A 193 -8.09 -18.06 -0.69
C LYS A 193 -9.39 -17.55 -1.29
N SER A 194 -9.36 -16.99 -2.49
CA SER A 194 -10.57 -16.48 -3.17
C SER A 194 -11.60 -17.56 -3.53
N THR A 195 -11.34 -18.83 -3.25
CA THR A 195 -12.31 -19.94 -3.33
C THR A 195 -13.47 -19.88 -2.34
N ARG A 196 -13.46 -18.96 -1.36
CA ARG A 196 -14.59 -18.76 -0.42
C ARG A 196 -15.47 -17.54 -0.71
N LEU A 197 -14.99 -16.60 -1.50
CA LEU A 197 -15.85 -15.69 -2.23
C LEU A 197 -16.06 -16.41 -3.56
N ASN A 198 -17.28 -16.66 -4.01
CA ASN A 198 -17.63 -17.31 -5.26
C ASN A 198 -17.06 -16.59 -6.52
N SER A 199 -15.89 -16.04 -6.44
CA SER A 199 -15.10 -15.44 -7.49
C SER A 199 -14.03 -16.44 -7.92
N SER A 200 -14.44 -17.44 -8.65
CA SER A 200 -13.53 -18.21 -9.48
C SER A 200 -12.79 -17.23 -10.39
N HIS A 201 -11.48 -17.14 -10.19
CA HIS A 201 -10.50 -16.52 -11.04
C HIS A 201 -10.16 -15.04 -10.78
N ILE A 202 -9.08 -14.87 -10.01
CA ILE A 202 -8.20 -13.69 -10.11
C ILE A 202 -7.42 -13.84 -11.42
N GLN A 203 -7.90 -13.21 -12.47
CA GLN A 203 -7.16 -13.16 -13.72
C GLN A 203 -6.20 -11.97 -13.69
N LYS A 204 -4.90 -12.26 -13.74
CA LYS A 204 -3.82 -11.27 -13.83
C LYS A 204 -3.86 -10.60 -15.21
N SER A 205 -4.69 -9.61 -15.39
CA SER A 205 -4.55 -8.72 -16.52
C SER A 205 -3.31 -7.86 -16.29
N ARG A 206 -2.23 -8.11 -17.03
CA ARG A 206 -1.04 -7.25 -17.07
C ARG A 206 -1.40 -5.93 -17.75
N MET A 207 -1.93 -5.01 -16.99
CA MET A 207 -1.94 -3.62 -17.43
C MET A 207 -0.52 -3.08 -17.25
N PRO A 208 0.13 -2.52 -18.28
CA PRO A 208 1.47 -1.99 -18.15
C PRO A 208 1.50 -0.93 -17.05
N SER A 209 2.36 -1.12 -16.05
CA SER A 209 2.70 -0.04 -15.14
C SER A 209 3.65 0.85 -15.91
N SER A 210 3.22 2.04 -16.31
CA SER A 210 4.15 3.08 -16.71
C SER A 210 5.08 3.36 -15.53
N ALA A 211 6.37 3.26 -15.80
CA ALA A 211 7.46 3.65 -14.92
C ALA A 211 7.33 5.12 -14.48
#